data_7a43a5f1919639b3cce8c07aba013e01
#
_entry.id   7a43a5f1919639b3cce8c07aba013e01
#
_cell.length_a   1.000
_cell.length_b   1.000
_cell.length_c   1.000
_cell.angle_alpha   90.00
_cell.angle_beta   90.00
_cell.angle_gamma   90.00
#
_symmetry.space_group_name_H-M   'P 1'
#
loop_
_entity.id
_entity.type
_entity.pdbx_description
1 polymer ?
#
loop_
_entity_poly.entity_id
_entity_poly.type
_entity_poly.pdbx_seq_one_letter_code
_entity_poly.pdbx_strand_id
1 'polypeptide(L)'
;MTAHPDERPASGATSVGDHLLDAVLPAVSGRPPEHVLTAFSTNPAELEPLPGGRGRTWRAGNAVFRPVEDPAEASWLASVFEQRPVPGVRIARPVRSTDGRWVVSGWTAHRFVSGAPAPRFEEARRAGQALHEAVADVPEPRFLKQRTDLHSWADRLAWGEVLDTEGRLGHGHGATTYRELAALRRPVDAPNQLVHGDLHGHVLFAGNAMPAVIDVAPYWRPAGWAIGVLAIDAIAAGGAPIELLADWSDGPDWPQLVRRAALFRLAISLAHPRTSPTDLIAILSTAERLDQFLR
;
A
#
# COMPACT_ATOMS: atom_id res chain seq x y z
N MET A 1 28.50 -27.89 -28.72
CA MET A 1 28.91 -26.71 -27.96
C MET A 1 27.92 -25.59 -28.33
N THR A 2 26.77 -25.61 -27.70
CA THR A 2 25.67 -24.68 -27.97
C THR A 2 25.47 -23.84 -26.70
N ALA A 3 25.70 -22.54 -26.86
CA ALA A 3 25.55 -21.55 -25.79
C ALA A 3 24.05 -21.35 -25.44
N HIS A 4 23.73 -21.44 -24.15
CA HIS A 4 22.46 -21.00 -23.59
C HIS A 4 22.40 -19.45 -23.58
N PRO A 5 21.25 -18.84 -23.92
CA PRO A 5 21.06 -17.41 -23.71
C PRO A 5 20.84 -17.11 -22.24
N ASP A 6 21.53 -16.07 -21.81
CA ASP A 6 21.57 -15.42 -20.51
C ASP A 6 20.16 -14.89 -20.14
N GLU A 7 19.48 -15.54 -19.21
CA GLU A 7 18.25 -15.02 -18.60
C GLU A 7 18.62 -13.92 -17.60
N ARG A 8 18.54 -12.68 -18.03
CA ARG A 8 18.53 -11.54 -17.10
C ARG A 8 17.29 -11.62 -16.23
N PRO A 9 17.38 -11.49 -14.90
CA PRO A 9 16.21 -11.43 -14.04
C PRO A 9 15.39 -10.20 -14.41
N ALA A 10 14.08 -10.41 -14.61
CA ALA A 10 13.12 -9.35 -14.87
C ALA A 10 13.21 -8.31 -13.74
N SER A 11 13.41 -7.05 -14.11
CA SER A 11 13.32 -5.87 -13.25
C SER A 11 11.99 -5.95 -12.49
N GLY A 12 12.03 -6.11 -11.17
CA GLY A 12 10.85 -6.18 -10.34
C GLY A 12 10.01 -4.90 -10.54
N ALA A 13 8.75 -5.08 -10.88
CA ALA A 13 7.78 -4.00 -10.94
C ALA A 13 7.66 -3.35 -9.55
N THR A 14 8.28 -2.21 -9.38
CA THR A 14 8.15 -1.38 -8.18
C THR A 14 6.78 -0.74 -8.20
N SER A 15 6.01 -0.90 -7.11
CA SER A 15 4.73 -0.22 -6.93
C SER A 15 4.90 1.30 -7.00
N VAL A 16 3.94 2.01 -7.60
CA VAL A 16 3.87 3.49 -7.54
C VAL A 16 3.89 3.95 -6.07
N GLY A 17 3.32 3.16 -5.15
CA GLY A 17 3.36 3.40 -3.71
C GLY A 17 4.76 3.30 -3.11
N ASP A 18 5.61 2.39 -3.58
CA ASP A 18 6.97 2.20 -3.02
C ASP A 18 7.88 3.44 -3.21
N HIS A 19 7.64 4.24 -4.25
CA HIS A 19 8.42 5.45 -4.50
C HIS A 19 7.96 6.67 -3.68
N LEU A 20 6.76 6.64 -3.10
CA LEU A 20 6.10 7.81 -2.57
C LEU A 20 6.13 7.95 -1.03
N LEU A 21 6.60 6.95 -0.27
CA LEU A 21 6.53 6.96 1.20
C LEU A 21 7.70 7.66 1.94
N ASP A 22 8.66 8.29 1.26
CA ASP A 22 9.96 8.66 1.81
C ASP A 22 10.16 10.12 2.26
N ALA A 23 9.13 10.87 2.52
CA ALA A 23 9.34 12.24 3.02
C ALA A 23 8.86 12.39 4.47
N VAL A 24 9.80 12.78 5.35
CA VAL A 24 9.57 13.51 6.62
C VAL A 24 9.85 12.80 7.96
N LEU A 25 10.75 11.83 8.07
CA LEU A 25 11.40 11.62 9.37
C LEU A 25 12.88 11.26 9.17
N PRO A 26 13.79 11.53 10.14
CA PRO A 26 15.07 10.84 10.16
C PRO A 26 14.76 9.36 10.38
N ALA A 27 14.52 8.67 9.29
CA ALA A 27 14.27 7.25 9.29
C ALA A 27 15.41 6.59 10.06
N VAL A 28 15.10 5.62 10.90
CA VAL A 28 16.09 4.65 11.34
C VAL A 28 16.66 4.08 10.05
N SER A 29 17.70 4.71 9.54
CA SER A 29 18.32 4.37 8.27
C SER A 29 19.33 3.27 8.54
N GLY A 30 19.31 2.24 7.71
CA GLY A 30 20.34 1.22 7.73
C GLY A 30 19.84 -0.17 8.14
N ARG A 31 20.77 -0.94 8.58
CA ARG A 31 20.64 -2.32 9.04
C ARG A 31 20.07 -2.36 10.46
N PRO A 32 19.17 -3.31 10.81
CA PRO A 32 18.73 -3.49 12.20
C PRO A 32 19.94 -3.77 13.10
N PRO A 33 20.05 -3.07 14.25
CA PRO A 33 21.13 -3.31 15.20
C PRO A 33 21.10 -4.74 15.79
N GLU A 34 22.24 -5.25 16.20
CA GLU A 34 22.37 -6.62 16.71
C GLU A 34 21.45 -6.88 17.93
N HIS A 35 21.31 -5.91 18.83
CA HIS A 35 20.41 -6.05 19.97
C HIS A 35 18.93 -6.19 19.56
N VAL A 36 18.52 -5.62 18.42
CA VAL A 36 17.17 -5.82 17.86
C VAL A 36 17.00 -7.27 17.39
N LEU A 37 17.98 -7.78 16.63
CA LEU A 37 17.96 -9.17 16.16
C LEU A 37 17.91 -10.15 17.33
N THR A 38 18.72 -9.92 18.36
CA THR A 38 18.73 -10.72 19.59
C THR A 38 17.39 -10.66 20.31
N ALA A 39 16.76 -9.48 20.40
CA ALA A 39 15.46 -9.32 21.03
C ALA A 39 14.35 -10.12 20.35
N PHE A 40 14.46 -10.35 19.03
CA PHE A 40 13.53 -11.19 18.27
C PHE A 40 14.01 -12.64 18.08
N SER A 41 15.02 -13.09 18.85
CA SER A 41 15.58 -14.44 18.80
C SER A 41 16.07 -14.86 17.42
N THR A 42 16.68 -13.94 16.68
CA THR A 42 17.25 -14.21 15.35
C THR A 42 18.77 -14.15 15.38
N ASN A 43 19.41 -14.91 14.49
CA ASN A 43 20.86 -14.94 14.38
C ASN A 43 21.35 -13.76 13.52
N PRO A 44 22.18 -12.84 14.05
CA PRO A 44 22.74 -11.72 13.27
C PRO A 44 23.57 -12.13 12.06
N ALA A 45 24.15 -13.34 12.08
CA ALA A 45 24.94 -13.85 10.95
C ALA A 45 24.09 -14.23 9.72
N GLU A 46 22.78 -14.41 9.89
CA GLU A 46 21.83 -14.74 8.81
C GLU A 46 21.18 -13.50 8.20
N LEU A 47 21.59 -12.29 8.60
CA LEU A 47 20.95 -11.05 8.17
C LEU A 47 21.32 -10.70 6.74
N GLU A 48 20.32 -10.66 5.87
CA GLU A 48 20.42 -10.29 4.47
C GLU A 48 19.41 -9.20 4.09
N PRO A 49 19.73 -8.28 3.17
CA PRO A 49 18.77 -7.32 2.65
C PRO A 49 17.74 -8.04 1.77
N LEU A 50 16.48 -7.66 1.88
CA LEU A 50 15.46 -8.10 0.92
C LEU A 50 15.32 -7.08 -0.22
N PRO A 51 15.09 -7.55 -1.46
CA PRO A 51 14.78 -6.67 -2.59
C PRO A 51 13.43 -5.96 -2.35
N GLY A 52 13.32 -4.73 -2.80
CA GLY A 52 12.18 -3.86 -2.51
C GLY A 52 12.32 -3.14 -1.17
N GLY A 53 11.21 -2.56 -0.66
CA GLY A 53 11.18 -1.85 0.64
C GLY A 53 12.23 -0.74 0.77
N ARG A 54 12.68 -0.18 -0.34
CA ARG A 54 13.68 0.91 -0.42
C ARG A 54 15.01 0.61 0.27
N GLY A 55 15.43 -0.65 0.28
CA GLY A 55 16.65 -1.06 0.97
C GLY A 55 16.58 -1.00 2.49
N ARG A 56 15.38 -0.85 3.06
CA ARG A 56 15.15 -0.82 4.51
C ARG A 56 14.56 -2.10 5.08
N THR A 57 14.31 -3.10 4.23
CA THR A 57 13.76 -4.39 4.63
C THR A 57 14.88 -5.43 4.71
N TRP A 58 14.94 -6.14 5.83
CA TRP A 58 15.98 -7.10 6.12
C TRP A 58 15.37 -8.43 6.56
N ARG A 59 16.04 -9.53 6.26
CA ARG A 59 15.63 -10.86 6.67
C ARG A 59 16.72 -11.51 7.50
N ALA A 60 16.34 -12.20 8.58
CA ALA A 60 17.21 -13.12 9.30
C ALA A 60 16.40 -14.39 9.59
N GLY A 61 16.81 -15.51 8.98
CA GLY A 61 16.08 -16.76 9.05
C GLY A 61 14.63 -16.63 8.55
N ASN A 62 13.66 -16.84 9.43
CA ASN A 62 12.22 -16.74 9.12
C ASN A 62 11.58 -15.42 9.60
N ALA A 63 12.38 -14.41 9.94
CA ALA A 63 11.90 -13.11 10.36
C ALA A 63 12.32 -12.01 9.36
N VAL A 64 11.39 -11.10 9.08
CA VAL A 64 11.60 -9.89 8.26
C VAL A 64 11.52 -8.67 9.16
N PHE A 65 12.54 -7.84 9.11
CA PHE A 65 12.69 -6.64 9.91
C PHE A 65 12.45 -5.39 9.09
N ARG A 66 11.71 -4.44 9.66
CA ARG A 66 11.45 -3.13 9.05
C ARG A 66 11.53 -2.03 10.10
N PRO A 67 12.04 -0.85 9.72
CA PRO A 67 11.95 0.32 10.58
C PRO A 67 10.49 0.77 10.71
N VAL A 68 10.17 1.34 11.85
CA VAL A 68 8.83 1.81 12.21
C VAL A 68 8.83 3.33 12.24
N GLU A 69 7.88 3.95 11.56
CA GLU A 69 7.67 5.40 11.58
C GLU A 69 6.80 5.81 12.78
N ASP A 70 5.69 5.09 12.99
CA ASP A 70 4.83 5.26 14.15
C ASP A 70 4.74 3.96 14.98
N PRO A 71 5.37 3.90 16.18
CA PRO A 71 5.29 2.74 17.04
C PRO A 71 3.88 2.39 17.54
N ALA A 72 2.98 3.37 17.65
CA ALA A 72 1.61 3.12 18.06
C ALA A 72 0.82 2.44 16.95
N GLU A 73 0.94 2.91 15.70
CA GLU A 73 0.37 2.27 14.52
C GLU A 73 0.90 0.86 14.35
N ALA A 74 2.23 0.67 14.37
CA ALA A 74 2.84 -0.64 14.21
C ALA A 74 2.40 -1.64 15.28
N SER A 75 2.33 -1.22 16.53
CA SER A 75 1.88 -2.07 17.64
C SER A 75 0.40 -2.42 17.53
N TRP A 76 -0.42 -1.47 17.10
CA TRP A 76 -1.84 -1.70 16.90
C TRP A 76 -2.10 -2.68 15.75
N LEU A 77 -1.47 -2.47 14.58
CA LEU A 77 -1.56 -3.40 13.44
C LEU A 77 -1.10 -4.79 13.83
N ALA A 78 0.01 -4.89 14.56
CA ALA A 78 0.52 -6.16 15.05
C ALA A 78 -0.52 -6.87 15.94
N SER A 79 -1.20 -6.14 16.84
CA SER A 79 -2.25 -6.72 17.68
C SER A 79 -3.47 -7.19 16.88
N VAL A 80 -3.85 -6.49 15.81
CA VAL A 80 -4.94 -6.88 14.91
C VAL A 80 -4.59 -8.18 14.18
N PHE A 81 -3.37 -8.29 13.65
CA PHE A 81 -2.98 -9.40 12.77
C PHE A 81 -2.26 -10.56 13.48
N GLU A 82 -2.00 -10.47 14.79
CA GLU A 82 -1.31 -11.53 15.53
C GLU A 82 -1.94 -12.92 15.35
N GLN A 83 -3.26 -12.99 15.48
CA GLN A 83 -3.98 -14.25 15.40
C GLN A 83 -5.18 -14.23 14.44
N ARG A 84 -5.48 -13.09 13.80
CA ARG A 84 -6.65 -12.96 12.93
C ARG A 84 -6.44 -13.76 11.63
N PRO A 85 -7.24 -14.79 11.37
CA PRO A 85 -7.17 -15.52 10.11
C PRO A 85 -7.78 -14.68 8.98
N VAL A 86 -7.19 -14.81 7.79
CA VAL A 86 -7.77 -14.27 6.55
C VAL A 86 -7.96 -15.46 5.61
N PRO A 87 -9.21 -15.85 5.33
CA PRO A 87 -9.47 -17.02 4.49
C PRO A 87 -8.86 -16.88 3.10
N GLY A 88 -8.15 -17.92 2.65
CA GLY A 88 -7.52 -17.93 1.32
C GLY A 88 -6.30 -17.01 1.15
N VAL A 89 -5.82 -16.36 2.21
CA VAL A 89 -4.70 -15.41 2.17
C VAL A 89 -3.68 -15.71 3.27
N ARG A 90 -2.41 -15.71 2.92
CA ARG A 90 -1.30 -15.75 3.89
C ARG A 90 -1.01 -14.32 4.34
N ILE A 91 -0.88 -14.11 5.63
CA ILE A 91 -0.49 -12.82 6.20
C ILE A 91 0.93 -12.92 6.75
N ALA A 92 1.76 -11.91 6.48
CA ALA A 92 3.05 -11.75 7.15
C ALA A 92 2.81 -11.48 8.65
N ARG A 93 2.70 -12.55 9.45
CA ARG A 93 2.36 -12.47 10.88
C ARG A 93 3.38 -11.66 11.66
N PRO A 94 2.95 -10.72 12.49
CA PRO A 94 3.88 -10.00 13.38
C PRO A 94 4.51 -10.98 14.38
N VAL A 95 5.73 -10.68 14.77
CA VAL A 95 6.52 -11.46 15.73
C VAL A 95 6.77 -10.60 16.96
N ARG A 96 6.54 -11.14 18.16
CA ARG A 96 6.91 -10.47 19.42
C ARG A 96 8.37 -10.70 19.72
N SER A 97 8.98 -9.70 20.29
CA SER A 97 10.29 -9.86 20.95
C SER A 97 10.21 -10.78 22.17
N THR A 98 11.33 -11.23 22.68
CA THR A 98 11.42 -12.13 23.84
C THR A 98 10.79 -11.56 25.11
N ASP A 99 10.68 -10.24 25.21
CA ASP A 99 10.01 -9.52 26.30
C ASP A 99 8.56 -9.11 25.96
N GLY A 100 8.01 -9.62 24.84
CA GLY A 100 6.62 -9.46 24.46
C GLY A 100 6.27 -8.20 23.67
N ARG A 101 7.24 -7.34 23.32
CA ARG A 101 7.01 -6.10 22.57
C ARG A 101 6.88 -6.37 21.08
N TRP A 102 6.14 -5.52 20.37
CA TRP A 102 6.04 -5.50 18.91
C TRP A 102 7.15 -4.66 18.27
N VAL A 103 7.59 -3.61 18.97
CA VAL A 103 8.57 -2.65 18.48
C VAL A 103 9.75 -2.61 19.44
N VAL A 104 10.96 -2.77 18.92
CA VAL A 104 12.23 -2.69 19.66
C VAL A 104 13.14 -1.69 18.95
N SER A 105 13.50 -0.61 19.63
CA SER A 105 14.42 0.44 19.08
C SER A 105 14.04 0.93 17.69
N GLY A 106 12.72 1.12 17.44
CA GLY A 106 12.22 1.58 16.14
C GLY A 106 12.15 0.51 15.05
N TRP A 107 12.23 -0.79 15.42
CA TRP A 107 12.10 -1.91 14.48
C TRP A 107 10.98 -2.84 14.88
N THR A 108 10.27 -3.36 13.88
CA THR A 108 9.30 -4.45 14.01
C THR A 108 9.79 -5.68 13.26
N ALA A 109 9.24 -6.85 13.62
CA ALA A 109 9.53 -8.11 12.94
C ALA A 109 8.23 -8.81 12.53
N HIS A 110 8.26 -9.42 11.35
CA HIS A 110 7.16 -10.23 10.80
C HIS A 110 7.71 -11.58 10.30
N ARG A 111 6.87 -12.60 10.29
CA ARG A 111 7.25 -13.88 9.67
C ARG A 111 7.44 -13.69 8.16
N PHE A 112 8.53 -14.22 7.64
CA PHE A 112 8.78 -14.24 6.21
C PHE A 112 7.68 -15.02 5.48
N VAL A 113 7.16 -14.43 4.41
CA VAL A 113 6.26 -15.08 3.46
C VAL A 113 6.90 -15.08 2.08
N SER A 114 6.96 -16.25 1.45
CA SER A 114 7.53 -16.40 0.11
C SER A 114 6.62 -15.81 -0.96
N GLY A 115 7.22 -15.31 -2.02
CA GLY A 115 6.53 -14.81 -3.20
C GLY A 115 7.11 -13.50 -3.70
N ALA A 116 6.59 -13.08 -4.85
CA ALA A 116 6.89 -11.79 -5.46
C ALA A 116 5.60 -11.17 -5.99
N PRO A 117 5.53 -9.83 -6.14
CA PRO A 117 4.45 -9.18 -6.88
C PRO A 117 4.37 -9.71 -8.31
N ALA A 118 3.17 -9.84 -8.84
CA ALA A 118 2.93 -10.28 -10.21
C ALA A 118 1.65 -9.61 -10.75
N PRO A 119 1.47 -9.49 -12.07
CA PRO A 119 0.28 -8.89 -12.69
C PRO A 119 -0.94 -9.82 -12.63
N ARG A 120 -1.21 -10.39 -11.44
CA ARG A 120 -2.35 -11.25 -11.12
C ARG A 120 -3.43 -10.41 -10.44
N PHE A 121 -3.93 -9.39 -11.14
CA PHE A 121 -4.75 -8.32 -10.55
C PHE A 121 -6.06 -8.84 -9.94
N GLU A 122 -6.73 -9.79 -10.61
CA GLU A 122 -7.98 -10.36 -10.10
C GLU A 122 -7.76 -11.15 -8.80
N GLU A 123 -6.64 -11.83 -8.68
CA GLU A 123 -6.30 -12.56 -7.46
C GLU A 123 -5.87 -11.60 -6.34
N ALA A 124 -5.18 -10.51 -6.69
CA ALA A 124 -4.86 -9.44 -5.74
C ALA A 124 -6.13 -8.76 -5.22
N ARG A 125 -7.12 -8.50 -6.10
CA ARG A 125 -8.44 -8.00 -5.72
C ARG A 125 -9.14 -8.91 -4.72
N ARG A 126 -9.21 -10.21 -5.02
CA ARG A 126 -9.83 -11.19 -4.12
C ARG A 126 -9.11 -11.29 -2.77
N ALA A 127 -7.78 -11.24 -2.78
CA ALA A 127 -6.99 -11.23 -1.55
C ALA A 127 -7.25 -9.97 -0.71
N GLY A 128 -7.37 -8.81 -1.35
CA GLY A 128 -7.75 -7.55 -0.70
C GLY A 128 -9.16 -7.60 -0.13
N GLN A 129 -10.13 -8.11 -0.86
CA GLN A 129 -11.50 -8.27 -0.39
C GLN A 129 -11.58 -9.21 0.82
N ALA A 130 -10.91 -10.38 0.77
CA ALA A 130 -10.85 -11.30 1.90
C ALA A 130 -10.18 -10.68 3.13
N LEU A 131 -9.14 -9.86 2.94
CA LEU A 131 -8.52 -9.11 4.03
C LEU A 131 -9.50 -8.11 4.64
N HIS A 132 -10.17 -7.30 3.81
CA HIS A 132 -11.10 -6.26 4.27
C HIS A 132 -12.31 -6.88 5.00
N GLU A 133 -12.84 -7.99 4.51
CA GLU A 133 -13.90 -8.74 5.19
C GLU A 133 -13.44 -9.26 6.55
N ALA A 134 -12.22 -9.80 6.62
CA ALA A 134 -11.67 -10.32 7.86
C ALA A 134 -11.42 -9.25 8.93
N VAL A 135 -11.31 -7.96 8.57
CA VAL A 135 -11.05 -6.85 9.51
C VAL A 135 -12.22 -5.87 9.63
N ALA A 136 -13.39 -6.20 9.07
CA ALA A 136 -14.55 -5.30 9.04
C ALA A 136 -15.10 -4.96 10.44
N ASP A 137 -14.90 -5.83 11.43
CA ASP A 137 -15.31 -5.64 12.83
C ASP A 137 -14.29 -4.88 13.69
N VAL A 138 -13.11 -4.57 13.14
CA VAL A 138 -12.06 -3.85 13.88
C VAL A 138 -12.48 -2.39 14.08
N PRO A 139 -12.46 -1.85 15.32
CA PRO A 139 -12.85 -0.47 15.56
C PRO A 139 -11.82 0.53 15.01
N GLU A 140 -12.29 1.74 14.64
CA GLU A 140 -11.43 2.81 14.16
C GLU A 140 -10.36 3.19 15.20
N PRO A 141 -9.06 3.09 14.87
CA PRO A 141 -8.00 3.49 15.79
C PRO A 141 -7.82 5.00 15.82
N ARG A 142 -7.56 5.54 17.01
CA ARG A 142 -7.45 7.00 17.21
C ARG A 142 -6.30 7.63 16.44
N PHE A 143 -5.19 6.91 16.21
CA PHE A 143 -4.02 7.45 15.55
C PHE A 143 -4.29 7.86 14.10
N LEU A 144 -5.20 7.20 13.37
CA LEU A 144 -5.55 7.56 12.00
C LEU A 144 -6.08 9.00 11.89
N LYS A 145 -6.82 9.48 12.91
CA LYS A 145 -7.30 10.85 12.96
C LYS A 145 -6.19 11.88 13.26
N GLN A 146 -5.10 11.42 13.84
CA GLN A 146 -3.98 12.28 14.25
C GLN A 146 -2.85 12.35 13.21
N ARG A 147 -2.89 11.50 12.18
CA ARG A 147 -1.88 11.49 11.11
C ARG A 147 -1.88 12.80 10.33
N THR A 148 -0.67 13.31 10.08
CA THR A 148 -0.42 14.57 9.35
C THR A 148 0.51 14.38 8.15
N ASP A 149 0.90 13.14 7.87
CA ASP A 149 1.75 12.80 6.73
C ASP A 149 1.08 13.10 5.38
N LEU A 150 1.88 13.08 4.30
CA LEU A 150 1.42 13.35 2.96
C LEU A 150 0.26 12.46 2.52
N HIS A 151 0.31 11.16 2.87
CA HIS A 151 -0.70 10.20 2.45
C HIS A 151 -2.03 10.44 3.17
N SER A 152 -1.99 10.75 4.47
CA SER A 152 -3.18 11.09 5.23
C SER A 152 -3.79 12.42 4.78
N TRP A 153 -2.96 13.39 4.36
CA TRP A 153 -3.43 14.63 3.73
C TRP A 153 -4.10 14.34 2.38
N ALA A 154 -3.46 13.55 1.51
CA ALA A 154 -3.99 13.22 0.18
C ALA A 154 -5.31 12.42 0.27
N ASP A 155 -5.41 11.49 1.22
CA ASP A 155 -6.64 10.77 1.52
C ASP A 155 -7.76 11.75 1.90
N ARG A 156 -7.56 12.58 2.91
CA ARG A 156 -8.57 13.55 3.35
C ARG A 156 -8.92 14.57 2.26
N LEU A 157 -7.96 14.98 1.45
CA LEU A 157 -8.19 15.85 0.31
C LEU A 157 -9.06 15.18 -0.76
N ALA A 158 -8.78 13.89 -1.07
CA ALA A 158 -9.57 13.10 -2.02
C ALA A 158 -11.01 12.91 -1.56
N TRP A 159 -11.24 12.82 -0.24
CA TRP A 159 -12.59 12.74 0.34
C TRP A 159 -13.27 14.10 0.54
N GLY A 160 -12.56 15.21 0.36
CA GLY A 160 -13.07 16.57 0.54
C GLY A 160 -13.18 16.99 2.00
N GLU A 161 -12.47 16.33 2.90
CA GLU A 161 -12.44 16.62 4.33
C GLU A 161 -11.48 17.80 4.65
N VAL A 162 -10.52 18.05 3.76
CA VAL A 162 -9.59 19.18 3.85
C VAL A 162 -9.46 19.88 2.50
N LEU A 163 -8.92 21.09 2.53
CA LEU A 163 -8.58 21.88 1.34
C LEU A 163 -7.06 21.93 1.16
N ASP A 164 -6.61 22.13 -0.07
CA ASP A 164 -5.20 22.38 -0.38
C ASP A 164 -4.83 23.86 -0.12
N THR A 165 -4.78 24.23 1.14
CA THR A 165 -4.49 25.61 1.57
C THR A 165 -3.02 25.98 1.41
N GLU A 166 -2.14 24.98 1.33
CA GLU A 166 -0.69 25.18 1.17
C GLU A 166 -0.25 25.13 -0.30
N GLY A 167 -1.17 24.87 -1.23
CA GLY A 167 -0.87 24.79 -2.66
C GLY A 167 0.01 23.60 -3.05
N ARG A 168 -0.06 22.50 -2.31
CA ARG A 168 0.75 21.29 -2.54
C ARG A 168 0.49 20.64 -3.89
N LEU A 169 -0.71 20.79 -4.43
CA LEU A 169 -1.05 20.31 -5.79
C LEU A 169 -0.36 21.10 -6.90
N GLY A 170 0.15 22.31 -6.60
CA GLY A 170 0.72 23.22 -7.59
C GLY A 170 -0.31 23.85 -8.53
N HIS A 171 0.15 24.32 -9.70
CA HIS A 171 -0.64 25.12 -10.65
C HIS A 171 -0.67 24.57 -12.08
N GLY A 172 -0.09 23.42 -12.34
CA GLY A 172 -0.03 22.84 -13.69
C GLY A 172 -1.29 22.08 -14.09
N HIS A 173 -1.21 21.43 -15.24
CA HIS A 173 -2.28 20.63 -15.83
C HIS A 173 -2.81 19.56 -14.83
N GLY A 174 -1.93 18.84 -14.13
CA GLY A 174 -2.36 17.84 -13.15
C GLY A 174 -3.18 18.43 -11.99
N ALA A 175 -2.85 19.65 -11.52
CA ALA A 175 -3.66 20.33 -10.52
C ALA A 175 -5.03 20.74 -11.05
N THR A 176 -5.13 21.10 -12.33
CA THR A 176 -6.41 21.39 -12.99
C THR A 176 -7.26 20.12 -13.10
N THR A 177 -6.70 19.03 -13.60
CA THR A 177 -7.35 17.72 -13.67
C THR A 177 -7.83 17.25 -12.29
N TYR A 178 -7.01 17.43 -11.24
CA TYR A 178 -7.43 17.14 -9.87
C TYR A 178 -8.70 17.90 -9.48
N ARG A 179 -8.73 19.23 -9.70
CA ARG A 179 -9.87 20.08 -9.33
C ARG A 179 -11.13 19.74 -10.10
N GLU A 180 -11.02 19.44 -11.38
CA GLU A 180 -12.12 19.00 -12.25
C GLU A 180 -12.72 17.68 -11.74
N LEU A 181 -11.88 16.67 -11.49
CA LEU A 181 -12.34 15.41 -10.91
C LEU A 181 -12.96 15.58 -9.52
N ALA A 182 -12.35 16.43 -8.69
CA ALA A 182 -12.85 16.70 -7.33
C ALA A 182 -14.22 17.38 -7.34
N ALA A 183 -14.52 18.20 -8.35
CA ALA A 183 -15.82 18.84 -8.52
C ALA A 183 -16.95 17.83 -8.85
N LEU A 184 -16.62 16.66 -9.36
CA LEU A 184 -17.57 15.59 -9.69
C LEU A 184 -17.83 14.63 -8.53
N ARG A 185 -17.30 14.89 -7.32
CA ARG A 185 -17.57 14.09 -6.14
C ARG A 185 -19.05 14.17 -5.74
N ARG A 186 -19.61 13.02 -5.38
CA ARG A 186 -20.95 12.86 -4.82
C ARG A 186 -20.85 12.08 -3.50
N PRO A 187 -21.85 12.14 -2.62
CA PRO A 187 -21.89 11.32 -1.43
C PRO A 187 -21.69 9.84 -1.72
N VAL A 188 -21.16 9.11 -0.76
CA VAL A 188 -20.95 7.66 -0.77
C VAL A 188 -21.63 7.11 0.46
N ASP A 189 -22.48 6.10 0.29
CA ASP A 189 -23.24 5.48 1.37
C ASP A 189 -22.55 4.25 1.96
N ALA A 190 -21.54 3.70 1.27
CA ALA A 190 -20.79 2.54 1.74
C ALA A 190 -20.09 2.82 3.08
N PRO A 191 -20.17 1.90 4.06
CA PRO A 191 -19.60 2.11 5.39
C PRO A 191 -18.07 2.13 5.38
N ASN A 192 -17.48 2.97 6.24
CA ASN A 192 -16.07 2.96 6.51
C ASN A 192 -15.68 1.78 7.41
N GLN A 193 -14.50 1.22 7.16
CA GLN A 193 -13.89 0.17 7.95
C GLN A 193 -12.36 0.26 7.84
N LEU A 194 -11.63 -0.58 8.58
CA LEU A 194 -10.20 -0.76 8.34
C LEU A 194 -9.98 -1.36 6.94
N VAL A 195 -9.10 -0.73 6.17
CA VAL A 195 -8.70 -1.21 4.84
C VAL A 195 -7.19 -1.08 4.64
N HIS A 196 -6.65 -1.87 3.73
CA HIS A 196 -5.30 -1.73 3.20
C HIS A 196 -5.32 -0.82 1.97
N GLY A 197 -4.88 0.41 2.11
CA GLY A 197 -4.92 1.42 1.05
C GLY A 197 -3.77 1.34 0.02
N ASP A 198 -2.97 0.25 0.02
CA ASP A 198 -1.81 0.10 -0.87
C ASP A 198 -1.55 -1.38 -1.23
N LEU A 199 -2.53 -2.01 -1.88
CA LEU A 199 -2.46 -3.44 -2.21
C LEU A 199 -1.52 -3.75 -3.39
N HIS A 200 -1.34 -2.82 -4.33
CA HIS A 200 -0.50 -3.04 -5.50
C HIS A 200 0.97 -3.18 -5.06
N GLY A 201 1.61 -4.29 -5.45
CA GLY A 201 2.97 -4.60 -5.00
C GLY A 201 3.06 -5.27 -3.62
N HIS A 202 1.99 -5.20 -2.79
CA HIS A 202 1.94 -5.79 -1.45
C HIS A 202 1.15 -7.10 -1.38
N VAL A 203 0.69 -7.61 -2.53
CA VAL A 203 0.18 -8.96 -2.68
C VAL A 203 1.21 -9.81 -3.42
N LEU A 204 1.76 -10.80 -2.72
CA LEU A 204 2.83 -11.66 -3.23
C LEU A 204 2.27 -13.01 -3.69
N PHE A 205 2.82 -13.52 -4.77
CA PHE A 205 2.47 -14.80 -5.37
C PHE A 205 3.67 -15.74 -5.41
N ALA A 206 3.48 -17.02 -5.05
CA ALA A 206 4.51 -18.06 -5.07
C ALA A 206 3.91 -19.34 -5.66
N GLY A 207 4.12 -19.58 -6.95
CA GLY A 207 3.57 -20.74 -7.67
C GLY A 207 2.05 -20.89 -7.44
N ASN A 208 1.63 -22.04 -6.95
CA ASN A 208 0.22 -22.37 -6.65
C ASN A 208 -0.18 -22.09 -5.18
N ALA A 209 0.70 -21.51 -4.39
CA ALA A 209 0.36 -21.16 -3.01
C ALA A 209 -0.69 -20.03 -2.98
N MET A 210 -1.48 -19.98 -1.91
CA MET A 210 -2.38 -18.85 -1.65
C MET A 210 -1.61 -17.53 -1.71
N PRO A 211 -2.20 -16.43 -2.23
CA PRO A 211 -1.56 -15.12 -2.22
C PRO A 211 -1.19 -14.72 -0.79
N ALA A 212 -0.15 -13.90 -0.65
CA ALA A 212 0.27 -13.38 0.64
C ALA A 212 0.13 -11.87 0.66
N VAL A 213 -0.46 -11.30 1.72
CA VAL A 213 -0.50 -9.86 1.94
C VAL A 213 0.57 -9.47 2.94
N ILE A 214 1.31 -8.44 2.60
CA ILE A 214 2.35 -7.82 3.43
C ILE A 214 2.07 -6.34 3.61
N ASP A 215 2.72 -5.71 4.57
CA ASP A 215 2.84 -4.23 4.69
C ASP A 215 1.51 -3.48 4.67
N VAL A 216 0.56 -3.91 5.51
CA VAL A 216 -0.76 -3.28 5.57
C VAL A 216 -0.63 -1.77 5.88
N ALA A 217 -1.01 -0.94 4.90
CA ALA A 217 -1.14 0.51 5.07
C ALA A 217 -2.58 0.82 5.52
N PRO A 218 -2.82 1.18 6.79
CA PRO A 218 -4.16 1.30 7.33
C PRO A 218 -4.83 2.61 6.94
N TYR A 219 -6.08 2.50 6.49
CA TYR A 219 -7.01 3.62 6.28
C TYR A 219 -8.39 3.26 6.85
N TRP A 220 -9.20 4.29 7.12
CA TRP A 220 -10.58 4.13 7.58
C TRP A 220 -11.54 4.60 6.48
N ARG A 221 -11.81 3.72 5.51
CA ARG A 221 -12.57 4.01 4.29
C ARG A 221 -13.43 2.81 3.88
N PRO A 222 -14.39 2.98 2.98
CA PRO A 222 -15.11 1.84 2.41
C PRO A 222 -14.14 0.85 1.74
N ALA A 223 -14.39 -0.45 1.89
CA ALA A 223 -13.56 -1.50 1.30
C ALA A 223 -13.40 -1.35 -0.21
N GLY A 224 -14.47 -0.97 -0.92
CA GLY A 224 -14.44 -0.72 -2.36
C GLY A 224 -13.48 0.42 -2.77
N TRP A 225 -13.21 1.40 -1.89
CA TRP A 225 -12.21 2.43 -2.17
C TRP A 225 -10.80 1.85 -2.28
N ALA A 226 -10.42 0.96 -1.38
CA ALA A 226 -9.10 0.32 -1.41
C ALA A 226 -8.94 -0.59 -2.64
N ILE A 227 -10.02 -1.24 -3.07
CA ILE A 227 -10.04 -1.97 -4.35
C ILE A 227 -9.94 -1.00 -5.54
N GLY A 228 -10.58 0.16 -5.46
CA GLY A 228 -10.42 1.25 -6.44
C GLY A 228 -8.96 1.75 -6.51
N VAL A 229 -8.26 1.89 -5.38
CA VAL A 229 -6.83 2.24 -5.35
C VAL A 229 -6.02 1.16 -6.05
N LEU A 230 -6.27 -0.12 -5.76
CA LEU A 230 -5.61 -1.23 -6.48
C LEU A 230 -5.87 -1.17 -7.99
N ALA A 231 -7.09 -0.86 -8.41
CA ALA A 231 -7.43 -0.74 -9.83
C ALA A 231 -6.66 0.40 -10.52
N ILE A 232 -6.62 1.58 -9.89
CA ILE A 232 -5.87 2.73 -10.40
C ILE A 232 -4.38 2.40 -10.53
N ASP A 233 -3.79 1.77 -9.52
CA ASP A 233 -2.37 1.39 -9.54
C ASP A 233 -2.08 0.30 -10.59
N ALA A 234 -2.98 -0.69 -10.72
CA ALA A 234 -2.86 -1.72 -11.74
C ALA A 234 -2.87 -1.15 -13.16
N ILE A 235 -3.68 -0.12 -13.43
CA ILE A 235 -3.75 0.56 -14.71
C ILE A 235 -2.52 1.46 -14.91
N ALA A 236 -2.21 2.31 -13.95
CA ALA A 236 -1.16 3.32 -14.11
C ALA A 236 0.25 2.71 -14.11
N ALA A 237 0.52 1.71 -13.28
CA ALA A 237 1.84 1.12 -13.11
C ALA A 237 1.92 -0.36 -13.49
N GLY A 238 0.82 -1.10 -13.38
CA GLY A 238 0.80 -2.53 -13.60
C GLY A 238 0.53 -2.95 -15.06
N GLY A 239 0.19 -2.02 -15.94
CA GLY A 239 -0.13 -2.31 -17.35
C GLY A 239 -1.50 -2.95 -17.57
N ALA A 240 -2.40 -2.89 -16.59
CA ALA A 240 -3.77 -3.35 -16.76
C ALA A 240 -4.54 -2.43 -17.73
N PRO A 241 -5.49 -2.97 -18.52
CA PRO A 241 -6.36 -2.16 -19.36
C PRO A 241 -7.33 -1.35 -18.51
N ILE A 242 -7.76 -0.18 -19.00
CA ILE A 242 -8.66 0.70 -18.25
C ILE A 242 -10.08 0.11 -18.10
N GLU A 243 -10.44 -0.81 -18.96
CA GLU A 243 -11.69 -1.59 -18.91
C GLU A 243 -11.83 -2.36 -17.60
N LEU A 244 -10.71 -2.61 -16.90
CA LEU A 244 -10.68 -3.19 -15.54
C LEU A 244 -11.63 -2.47 -14.57
N LEU A 245 -11.82 -1.16 -14.76
CA LEU A 245 -12.73 -0.37 -13.91
C LEU A 245 -14.18 -0.77 -14.07
N ALA A 246 -14.59 -1.14 -15.29
CA ALA A 246 -15.94 -1.65 -15.56
C ALA A 246 -16.09 -3.10 -15.10
N ASP A 247 -15.07 -3.94 -15.35
CA ASP A 247 -15.06 -5.35 -14.95
C ASP A 247 -15.12 -5.55 -13.42
N TRP A 248 -14.54 -4.61 -12.68
CA TRP A 248 -14.51 -4.65 -11.20
C TRP A 248 -15.64 -3.87 -10.55
N SER A 249 -16.58 -3.34 -11.34
CA SER A 249 -17.71 -2.58 -10.80
C SER A 249 -18.49 -3.39 -9.77
N ASP A 250 -18.61 -2.83 -8.57
CA ASP A 250 -19.28 -3.46 -7.43
C ASP A 250 -20.17 -2.44 -6.72
N GLY A 251 -21.43 -2.42 -7.15
CA GLY A 251 -22.47 -1.58 -6.58
C GLY A 251 -22.47 -0.11 -7.02
N PRO A 252 -23.47 0.67 -6.54
CA PRO A 252 -23.73 2.02 -7.01
C PRO A 252 -22.67 3.05 -6.62
N ASP A 253 -21.94 2.81 -5.54
CA ASP A 253 -20.90 3.71 -5.07
C ASP A 253 -19.57 3.57 -5.83
N TRP A 254 -19.39 2.50 -6.60
CA TRP A 254 -18.14 2.18 -7.30
C TRP A 254 -17.57 3.37 -8.09
N PRO A 255 -18.33 4.09 -8.93
CA PRO A 255 -17.80 5.24 -9.66
C PRO A 255 -17.20 6.32 -8.74
N GLN A 256 -17.81 6.52 -7.57
CA GLN A 256 -17.37 7.53 -6.61
C GLN A 256 -16.16 7.04 -5.78
N LEU A 257 -16.07 5.76 -5.50
CA LEU A 257 -14.93 5.14 -4.80
C LEU A 257 -13.68 5.17 -5.68
N VAL A 258 -13.80 4.80 -6.96
CA VAL A 258 -12.69 4.88 -7.94
C VAL A 258 -12.25 6.32 -8.16
N ARG A 259 -13.18 7.27 -8.28
CA ARG A 259 -12.85 8.70 -8.41
C ARG A 259 -12.01 9.18 -7.23
N ARG A 260 -12.36 8.81 -5.99
CA ARG A 260 -11.58 9.16 -4.79
C ARG A 260 -10.23 8.45 -4.75
N ALA A 261 -10.16 7.22 -5.24
CA ALA A 261 -8.91 6.50 -5.37
C ALA A 261 -7.94 7.19 -6.35
N ALA A 262 -8.44 7.64 -7.50
CA ALA A 262 -7.65 8.41 -8.47
C ALA A 262 -7.22 9.78 -7.91
N LEU A 263 -8.13 10.49 -7.24
CA LEU A 263 -7.81 11.75 -6.56
C LEU A 263 -6.73 11.53 -5.49
N PHE A 264 -6.80 10.47 -4.72
CA PHE A 264 -5.80 10.12 -3.72
C PHE A 264 -4.42 9.91 -4.35
N ARG A 265 -4.30 9.08 -5.37
CA ARG A 265 -3.03 8.82 -6.07
C ARG A 265 -2.50 10.05 -6.79
N LEU A 266 -3.38 10.83 -7.46
CA LEU A 266 -2.98 12.05 -8.14
C LEU A 266 -2.48 13.12 -7.15
N ALA A 267 -3.15 13.29 -6.00
CA ALA A 267 -2.69 14.21 -4.96
C ALA A 267 -1.31 13.84 -4.42
N ILE A 268 -1.07 12.55 -4.15
CA ILE A 268 0.27 12.07 -3.75
C ILE A 268 1.28 12.39 -4.84
N SER A 269 1.00 12.01 -6.10
CA SER A 269 1.94 12.18 -7.20
C SER A 269 2.27 13.64 -7.49
N LEU A 270 1.33 14.56 -7.31
CA LEU A 270 1.56 15.99 -7.47
C LEU A 270 2.36 16.62 -6.33
N ALA A 271 2.12 16.17 -5.10
CA ALA A 271 2.72 16.78 -3.92
C ALA A 271 4.03 16.15 -3.48
N HIS A 272 4.34 14.93 -3.92
CA HIS A 272 5.54 14.23 -3.47
C HIS A 272 6.78 14.65 -4.25
N PRO A 273 7.86 15.12 -3.58
CA PRO A 273 9.03 15.71 -4.25
C PRO A 273 9.86 14.73 -5.09
N ARG A 274 9.64 13.42 -4.92
CA ARG A 274 10.36 12.37 -5.66
C ARG A 274 9.52 11.68 -6.72
N THR A 275 8.32 12.14 -6.99
CA THR A 275 7.51 11.58 -8.07
C THR A 275 8.26 11.71 -9.39
N SER A 276 8.44 10.59 -10.10
CA SER A 276 9.05 10.64 -11.41
C SER A 276 8.07 11.24 -12.43
N PRO A 277 8.57 11.91 -13.48
CA PRO A 277 7.70 12.38 -14.56
C PRO A 277 6.86 11.26 -15.21
N THR A 278 7.42 10.06 -15.31
CA THR A 278 6.74 8.89 -15.87
C THR A 278 5.55 8.46 -15.00
N ASP A 279 5.74 8.39 -13.68
CA ASP A 279 4.67 8.00 -12.75
C ASP A 279 3.56 9.05 -12.74
N LEU A 280 3.92 10.35 -12.75
CA LEU A 280 2.94 11.41 -12.81
C LEU A 280 2.12 11.36 -14.11
N ILE A 281 2.76 11.16 -15.27
CA ILE A 281 2.07 11.03 -16.56
C ILE A 281 1.11 9.83 -16.54
N ALA A 282 1.53 8.69 -15.99
CA ALA A 282 0.72 7.48 -15.94
C ALA A 282 -0.55 7.68 -15.09
N ILE A 283 -0.42 8.23 -13.89
CA ILE A 283 -1.56 8.54 -13.02
C ILE A 283 -2.47 9.60 -13.66
N LEU A 284 -1.90 10.65 -14.22
CA LEU A 284 -2.67 11.72 -14.86
C LEU A 284 -3.48 11.19 -16.05
N SER A 285 -2.84 10.43 -16.95
CA SER A 285 -3.52 9.80 -18.09
C SER A 285 -4.64 8.84 -17.64
N THR A 286 -4.43 8.11 -16.56
CA THR A 286 -5.48 7.25 -15.97
C THR A 286 -6.63 8.10 -15.45
N ALA A 287 -6.34 9.18 -14.71
CA ALA A 287 -7.34 10.08 -14.15
C ALA A 287 -8.21 10.76 -15.21
N GLU A 288 -7.61 11.22 -16.31
CA GLU A 288 -8.32 11.88 -17.43
C GLU A 288 -9.27 10.94 -18.19
N ARG A 289 -8.99 9.65 -18.17
CA ARG A 289 -9.81 8.65 -18.87
C ARG A 289 -10.96 8.10 -18.03
N LEU A 290 -11.02 8.41 -16.72
CA LEU A 290 -11.99 7.81 -15.81
C LEU A 290 -13.44 8.01 -16.23
N ASP A 291 -13.82 9.20 -16.68
CA ASP A 291 -15.22 9.50 -16.99
C ASP A 291 -15.79 8.68 -18.17
N GLN A 292 -14.93 8.05 -18.96
CA GLN A 292 -15.36 7.14 -20.04
C GLN A 292 -15.88 5.81 -19.50
N PHE A 293 -15.45 5.42 -18.29
CA PHE A 293 -15.73 4.11 -17.68
C PHE A 293 -16.57 4.18 -16.39
N LEU A 294 -16.77 5.37 -15.84
CA LEU A 294 -17.51 5.59 -14.58
C LEU A 294 -18.92 6.16 -14.80
N ARG A 295 -19.54 5.86 -15.94
CA ARG A 295 -20.90 6.31 -16.29
C ARG A 295 -21.97 5.38 -15.74
#